data_0a3f801d590c022561bede49f53379da
#
_entry.id   0a3f801d590c022561bede49f53379da
#
_cell.length_a   1.000
_cell.length_b   1.000
_cell.length_c   1.000
_cell.angle_alpha   90.00
_cell.angle_beta   90.00
_cell.angle_gamma   90.00
#
_symmetry.space_group_name_H-M   'P 1'
#
loop_
_entity.id
_entity.type
_entity.pdbx_description
1 polymer ?
#
loop_
_entity_poly.entity_id
_entity_poly.type
_entity_poly.pdbx_seq_one_letter_code
_entity_poly.pdbx_strand_id
1 'polypeptide(L)'
;MCIRDRFRGVWSDFLGVKGFAKDSTVAILAALLLFSVSSGKKNKEGDSIKLLEWEDAKMVPWGIAMLIGGGLAIASSFQSSGLISWIGENINIDGVPIFVIVLLVVFLMVFLTEINSNTATTAVFLPVLAGLSKGAEIHPFLLMVPATIAASCAFMLPSGTGPNASVLASGKLSIPQMAKVGFGLNILAVAFITILVYLIILPVFGISDSSPLWIK
;
A
#
# COMPACT_ATOMS: atom_id res chain seq x y z
N MET A 1 20.19 -8.58 -1.00
CA MET A 1 20.11 -9.87 -0.27
C MET A 1 20.72 -9.65 1.11
N CYS A 2 19.90 -9.61 2.15
CA CYS A 2 20.36 -9.28 3.51
C CYS A 2 21.17 -10.43 4.12
N ILE A 3 22.20 -10.09 4.92
CA ILE A 3 23.00 -11.05 5.70
C ILE A 3 22.09 -11.98 6.51
N ARG A 4 20.99 -11.46 7.03
CA ARG A 4 19.94 -12.17 7.77
C ARG A 4 19.36 -13.38 7.02
N ASP A 5 19.09 -13.27 5.72
CA ASP A 5 18.49 -14.35 4.92
C ASP A 5 19.45 -15.52 4.71
N ARG A 6 20.76 -15.23 4.69
CA ARG A 6 21.80 -16.24 4.56
C ARG A 6 21.95 -17.08 5.83
N PHE A 7 21.79 -16.47 7.00
CA PHE A 7 21.89 -17.19 8.29
C PHE A 7 20.59 -17.94 8.66
N ARG A 8 19.43 -17.50 8.16
CA ARG A 8 18.14 -18.14 8.47
C ARG A 8 18.12 -19.61 8.03
N GLY A 9 18.61 -19.93 6.85
CA GLY A 9 18.67 -21.29 6.34
C GLY A 9 19.45 -22.24 7.26
N VAL A 10 20.61 -21.78 7.73
CA VAL A 10 21.53 -22.62 8.51
C VAL A 10 20.93 -23.02 9.87
N TRP A 11 20.43 -22.06 10.67
CA TRP A 11 19.91 -22.40 12.00
C TRP A 11 18.51 -23.03 11.96
N SER A 12 17.68 -22.70 10.95
CA SER A 12 16.36 -23.32 10.81
C SER A 12 16.47 -24.79 10.39
N ASP A 13 17.50 -25.14 9.60
CA ASP A 13 17.81 -26.51 9.22
C ASP A 13 18.33 -27.28 10.43
N PHE A 14 19.26 -26.69 11.18
CA PHE A 14 19.82 -27.29 12.38
C PHE A 14 18.77 -27.59 13.45
N LEU A 15 17.79 -26.71 13.63
CA LEU A 15 16.70 -26.88 14.60
C LEU A 15 15.48 -27.63 14.04
N GLY A 16 15.48 -28.05 12.78
CA GLY A 16 14.35 -28.75 12.16
C GLY A 16 13.07 -27.92 12.01
N VAL A 17 13.17 -26.57 12.07
CA VAL A 17 12.01 -25.66 12.08
C VAL A 17 11.82 -24.86 10.78
N LYS A 18 12.29 -25.41 9.66
CA LYS A 18 12.25 -24.76 8.33
C LYS A 18 10.93 -24.10 7.98
N GLY A 19 9.80 -24.78 8.28
CA GLY A 19 8.46 -24.27 7.95
C GLY A 19 7.96 -23.17 8.88
N PHE A 20 8.51 -23.05 10.09
CA PHE A 20 8.08 -22.12 11.13
C PHE A 20 9.02 -20.92 11.29
N ALA A 21 10.25 -21.01 10.81
CA ALA A 21 11.26 -19.96 10.92
C ALA A 21 11.04 -18.83 9.91
N LYS A 22 9.98 -18.04 10.12
CA LYS A 22 9.71 -16.81 9.37
C LYS A 22 10.40 -15.63 10.03
N ASP A 23 10.66 -14.56 9.28
CA ASP A 23 11.24 -13.31 9.82
C ASP A 23 10.39 -12.74 10.96
N SER A 24 9.06 -12.84 10.86
CA SER A 24 8.12 -12.45 11.90
C SER A 24 8.30 -13.25 13.19
N THR A 25 8.55 -14.57 13.10
CA THR A 25 8.77 -15.43 14.27
C THR A 25 10.02 -14.99 15.03
N VAL A 26 11.12 -14.73 14.30
CA VAL A 26 12.37 -14.25 14.90
C VAL A 26 12.21 -12.87 15.53
N ALA A 27 11.51 -11.96 14.84
CA ALA A 27 11.26 -10.61 15.35
C ALA A 27 10.42 -10.62 16.62
N ILE A 28 9.37 -11.45 16.69
CA ILE A 28 8.52 -11.58 17.89
C ILE A 28 9.33 -12.18 19.05
N LEU A 29 10.11 -13.23 18.80
CA LEU A 29 10.96 -13.81 19.84
C LEU A 29 11.99 -12.81 20.37
N ALA A 30 12.64 -12.04 19.49
CA ALA A 30 13.56 -10.99 19.88
C ALA A 30 12.86 -9.90 20.72
N ALA A 31 11.66 -9.46 20.34
CA ALA A 31 10.88 -8.50 21.09
C ALA A 31 10.53 -9.02 22.49
N LEU A 32 10.07 -10.28 22.62
CA LEU A 32 9.78 -10.91 23.91
C LEU A 32 11.02 -11.00 24.81
N LEU A 33 12.18 -11.31 24.24
CA LEU A 33 13.44 -11.29 24.98
C LEU A 33 13.79 -9.88 25.46
N LEU A 34 13.61 -8.85 24.65
CA LEU A 34 13.87 -7.46 25.03
C LEU A 34 12.95 -6.98 26.15
N PHE A 35 11.69 -7.41 26.19
CA PHE A 35 10.77 -7.18 27.31
C PHE A 35 11.16 -7.92 28.59
N SER A 36 11.92 -9.00 28.48
CA SER A 36 12.33 -9.83 29.62
C SER A 36 13.65 -9.40 30.22
N VAL A 37 14.61 -8.96 29.41
CA VAL A 37 15.97 -8.63 29.82
C VAL A 37 16.04 -7.25 30.45
N SER A 38 16.75 -7.15 31.59
CA SER A 38 17.01 -5.88 32.27
C SER A 38 18.07 -5.05 31.53
N SER A 39 17.85 -3.75 31.46
CA SER A 39 18.80 -2.77 30.92
C SER A 39 19.98 -2.47 31.85
N GLY A 40 19.95 -3.02 33.07
CA GLY A 40 20.91 -2.68 34.14
C GLY A 40 20.67 -1.31 34.81
N LYS A 41 19.66 -0.55 34.35
CA LYS A 41 19.25 0.73 34.92
C LYS A 41 18.06 0.52 35.87
N LYS A 42 17.92 1.42 36.81
CA LYS A 42 16.77 1.46 37.75
C LYS A 42 15.97 2.74 37.51
N ASN A 43 14.65 2.66 37.66
CA ASN A 43 13.78 3.82 37.67
C ASN A 43 13.91 4.61 38.98
N LYS A 44 13.19 5.73 39.12
CA LYS A 44 13.19 6.55 40.33
C LYS A 44 12.62 5.84 41.58
N GLU A 45 11.88 4.76 41.37
CA GLU A 45 11.24 3.93 42.37
C GLU A 45 12.11 2.73 42.78
N GLY A 46 13.26 2.54 42.11
CA GLY A 46 14.23 1.47 42.39
C GLY A 46 14.02 0.19 41.61
N ASP A 47 13.01 0.14 40.75
CA ASP A 47 12.71 -1.03 39.91
C ASP A 47 13.63 -1.11 38.70
N SER A 48 13.88 -2.34 38.24
CA SER A 48 14.73 -2.62 37.09
C SER A 48 14.01 -2.28 35.80
N ILE A 49 14.54 -1.30 35.06
CA ILE A 49 14.06 -0.95 33.71
C ILE A 49 14.43 -2.05 32.74
N LYS A 50 13.48 -2.50 31.90
CA LYS A 50 13.74 -3.47 30.84
C LYS A 50 14.37 -2.81 29.61
N LEU A 51 14.94 -3.61 28.71
CA LEU A 51 15.46 -3.10 27.43
C LEU A 51 14.35 -2.56 26.52
N LEU A 52 13.14 -3.13 26.63
CA LEU A 52 11.95 -2.66 25.95
C LEU A 52 10.81 -2.60 26.97
N GLU A 53 10.12 -1.48 27.05
CA GLU A 53 8.97 -1.27 27.92
C GLU A 53 7.68 -1.12 27.10
N TRP A 54 6.52 -1.24 27.76
CA TRP A 54 5.24 -1.13 27.05
C TRP A 54 5.02 0.26 26.45
N GLU A 55 5.59 1.29 27.04
CA GLU A 55 5.53 2.65 26.49
C GLU A 55 6.26 2.75 25.12
N ASP A 56 7.36 2.02 24.95
CA ASP A 56 8.06 1.94 23.66
C ASP A 56 7.19 1.22 22.62
N ALA A 57 6.50 0.16 23.01
CA ALA A 57 5.59 -0.57 22.13
C ALA A 57 4.40 0.28 21.66
N LYS A 58 3.94 1.22 22.48
CA LYS A 58 2.87 2.18 22.10
C LYS A 58 3.32 3.15 21.00
N MET A 59 4.62 3.43 20.90
CA MET A 59 5.17 4.32 19.85
C MET A 59 5.19 3.65 18.48
N VAL A 60 5.01 2.33 18.40
CA VAL A 60 4.88 1.64 17.11
C VAL A 60 3.62 2.13 16.38
N PRO A 61 3.69 2.49 15.11
CA PRO A 61 2.53 2.96 14.35
C PRO A 61 1.56 1.80 14.01
N TRP A 62 0.89 1.27 15.02
CA TRP A 62 -0.03 0.13 14.91
C TRP A 62 -1.12 0.35 13.85
N GLY A 63 -1.56 1.59 13.67
CA GLY A 63 -2.54 1.94 12.64
C GLY A 63 -2.06 1.57 11.23
N ILE A 64 -0.79 1.78 10.92
CA ILE A 64 -0.21 1.41 9.61
C ILE A 64 -0.14 -0.11 9.49
N ALA A 65 0.30 -0.82 10.52
CA ALA A 65 0.37 -2.28 10.52
C ALA A 65 -1.02 -2.92 10.32
N MET A 66 -2.04 -2.42 11.03
CA MET A 66 -3.43 -2.86 10.89
C MET A 66 -4.01 -2.55 9.51
N LEU A 67 -3.70 -1.37 8.96
CA LEU A 67 -4.16 -0.97 7.63
C LEU A 67 -3.59 -1.87 6.53
N ILE A 68 -2.27 -2.11 6.56
CA ILE A 68 -1.61 -2.98 5.58
C ILE A 68 -2.11 -4.42 5.73
N GLY A 69 -2.17 -4.93 6.96
CA GLY A 69 -2.67 -6.28 7.25
C GLY A 69 -4.12 -6.46 6.82
N GLY A 70 -4.97 -5.48 7.09
CA GLY A 70 -6.38 -5.45 6.65
C GLY A 70 -6.51 -5.44 5.12
N GLY A 71 -5.72 -4.62 4.43
CA GLY A 71 -5.68 -4.58 2.96
C GLY A 71 -5.27 -5.92 2.35
N LEU A 72 -4.24 -6.55 2.90
CA LEU A 72 -3.81 -7.89 2.46
C LEU A 72 -4.86 -8.97 2.76
N ALA A 73 -5.55 -8.89 3.90
CA ALA A 73 -6.63 -9.80 4.25
C ALA A 73 -7.82 -9.67 3.27
N ILE A 74 -8.21 -8.45 2.91
CA ILE A 74 -9.25 -8.17 1.90
C ILE A 74 -8.84 -8.77 0.55
N ALA A 75 -7.62 -8.52 0.09
CA ALA A 75 -7.13 -9.07 -1.17
C ALA A 75 -7.11 -10.60 -1.18
N SER A 76 -6.67 -11.22 -0.08
CA SER A 76 -6.71 -12.68 0.09
C SER A 76 -8.14 -13.21 0.09
N SER A 77 -9.08 -12.51 0.74
CA SER A 77 -10.50 -12.87 0.76
C SER A 77 -11.13 -12.79 -0.64
N PHE A 78 -10.78 -11.79 -1.44
CA PHE A 78 -11.25 -11.69 -2.82
C PHE A 78 -10.75 -12.83 -3.70
N GLN A 79 -9.50 -13.27 -3.47
CA GLN A 79 -8.95 -14.44 -4.15
C GLN A 79 -9.64 -15.74 -3.72
N SER A 80 -9.79 -15.98 -2.41
CA SER A 80 -10.32 -17.21 -1.86
C SER A 80 -11.84 -17.36 -2.07
N SER A 81 -12.59 -16.26 -2.11
CA SER A 81 -14.03 -16.26 -2.38
C SER A 81 -14.39 -16.46 -3.86
N GLY A 82 -13.41 -16.42 -4.76
CA GLY A 82 -13.67 -16.44 -6.20
C GLY A 82 -14.26 -15.14 -6.76
N LEU A 83 -14.35 -14.08 -5.95
CA LEU A 83 -14.91 -12.79 -6.37
C LEU A 83 -14.15 -12.22 -7.58
N ILE A 84 -12.82 -12.37 -7.61
CA ILE A 84 -11.99 -11.89 -8.74
C ILE A 84 -12.35 -12.64 -10.03
N SER A 85 -12.51 -13.96 -9.97
CA SER A 85 -12.93 -14.77 -11.11
C SER A 85 -14.33 -14.38 -11.57
N TRP A 86 -15.26 -14.20 -10.62
CA TRP A 86 -16.62 -13.77 -10.91
C TRP A 86 -16.66 -12.37 -11.58
N ILE A 87 -15.85 -11.43 -11.09
CA ILE A 87 -15.72 -10.08 -11.72
C ILE A 87 -15.17 -10.24 -13.15
N GLY A 88 -14.12 -11.06 -13.36
CA GLY A 88 -13.53 -11.30 -14.67
C GLY A 88 -14.50 -11.94 -15.67
N GLU A 89 -15.39 -12.81 -15.21
CA GLU A 89 -16.40 -13.48 -16.05
C GLU A 89 -17.61 -12.59 -16.34
N ASN A 90 -17.98 -11.69 -15.44
CA ASN A 90 -19.18 -10.85 -15.56
C ASN A 90 -18.90 -9.42 -16.05
N ILE A 91 -17.69 -8.91 -15.86
CA ILE A 91 -17.26 -7.66 -16.48
C ILE A 91 -16.67 -8.01 -17.84
N ASN A 92 -17.48 -7.90 -18.88
CA ASN A 92 -16.99 -8.03 -20.24
C ASN A 92 -16.11 -6.82 -20.57
N ILE A 93 -14.80 -7.01 -20.41
CA ILE A 93 -13.77 -6.01 -20.77
C ILE A 93 -13.33 -6.22 -22.20
N ASP A 94 -13.84 -7.24 -22.89
CA ASP A 94 -13.51 -7.54 -24.27
C ASP A 94 -13.84 -6.33 -25.17
N GLY A 95 -12.82 -5.79 -25.80
CA GLY A 95 -12.94 -4.62 -26.67
C GLY A 95 -12.81 -3.27 -25.94
N VAL A 96 -12.69 -3.21 -24.61
CA VAL A 96 -12.35 -1.97 -23.92
C VAL A 96 -10.85 -1.72 -24.02
N PRO A 97 -10.41 -0.61 -24.63
CA PRO A 97 -9.00 -0.29 -24.71
C PRO A 97 -8.39 -0.19 -23.30
N ILE A 98 -7.22 -0.79 -23.09
CA ILE A 98 -6.50 -0.76 -21.81
C ILE A 98 -6.31 0.69 -21.32
N PHE A 99 -6.14 1.63 -22.25
CA PHE A 99 -6.11 3.05 -21.96
C PHE A 99 -7.32 3.52 -21.12
N VAL A 100 -8.52 3.07 -21.47
CA VAL A 100 -9.76 3.45 -20.77
C VAL A 100 -9.78 2.84 -19.36
N ILE A 101 -9.30 1.60 -19.22
CA ILE A 101 -9.21 0.94 -17.90
C ILE A 101 -8.23 1.68 -17.00
N VAL A 102 -7.04 2.02 -17.50
CA VAL A 102 -6.04 2.79 -16.77
C VAL A 102 -6.60 4.16 -16.40
N LEU A 103 -7.25 4.85 -17.33
CA LEU A 103 -7.89 6.15 -17.10
C LEU A 103 -8.92 6.09 -15.97
N LEU A 104 -9.80 5.08 -15.98
CA LEU A 104 -10.82 4.89 -14.96
C LEU A 104 -10.20 4.58 -13.58
N VAL A 105 -9.18 3.74 -13.53
CA VAL A 105 -8.48 3.43 -12.29
C VAL A 105 -7.80 4.68 -11.73
N VAL A 106 -7.09 5.44 -12.56
CA VAL A 106 -6.45 6.69 -12.15
C VAL A 106 -7.47 7.70 -11.65
N PHE A 107 -8.57 7.88 -12.39
CA PHE A 107 -9.67 8.75 -12.00
C PHE A 107 -10.24 8.36 -10.64
N LEU A 108 -10.59 7.09 -10.47
CA LEU A 108 -11.12 6.56 -9.21
C LEU A 108 -10.16 6.82 -8.03
N MET A 109 -8.87 6.53 -8.22
CA MET A 109 -7.85 6.68 -7.18
C MET A 109 -7.64 8.13 -6.78
N VAL A 110 -7.58 9.06 -7.73
CA VAL A 110 -7.44 10.51 -7.46
C VAL A 110 -8.61 11.03 -6.63
N PHE A 111 -9.85 10.63 -6.93
CA PHE A 111 -11.02 11.11 -6.19
C PHE A 111 -11.23 10.37 -4.87
N LEU A 112 -10.88 9.10 -4.75
CA LEU A 112 -10.95 8.38 -3.48
C LEU A 112 -9.94 8.90 -2.46
N THR A 113 -8.75 9.28 -2.89
CA THR A 113 -7.72 9.79 -1.97
C THR A 113 -8.06 11.17 -1.40
N GLU A 114 -9.00 11.89 -1.97
CA GLU A 114 -9.51 13.14 -1.40
C GLU A 114 -10.24 12.94 -0.07
N ILE A 115 -10.94 11.81 0.07
CA ILE A 115 -11.73 11.49 1.25
C ILE A 115 -10.89 10.72 2.28
N ASN A 116 -9.98 9.89 1.79
CA ASN A 116 -9.12 9.04 2.61
C ASN A 116 -7.65 9.48 2.54
N SER A 117 -6.83 9.04 3.49
CA SER A 117 -5.39 9.28 3.40
C SER A 117 -4.78 8.52 2.20
N ASN A 118 -3.78 9.12 1.56
CA ASN A 118 -3.06 8.55 0.42
C ASN A 118 -2.52 7.15 0.72
N THR A 119 -1.93 6.98 1.91
CA THR A 119 -1.39 5.69 2.38
C THR A 119 -2.49 4.64 2.54
N ALA A 120 -3.64 5.03 3.12
CA ALA A 120 -4.76 4.13 3.31
C ALA A 120 -5.35 3.68 1.97
N THR A 121 -5.59 4.63 1.07
CA THR A 121 -6.10 4.35 -0.28
C THR A 121 -5.17 3.39 -1.02
N THR A 122 -3.87 3.67 -1.02
CA THR A 122 -2.86 2.81 -1.67
C THR A 122 -2.83 1.41 -1.05
N ALA A 123 -2.76 1.29 0.27
CA ALA A 123 -2.64 0.01 0.95
C ALA A 123 -3.84 -0.92 0.72
N VAL A 124 -5.05 -0.35 0.61
CA VAL A 124 -6.28 -1.11 0.37
C VAL A 124 -6.44 -1.48 -1.11
N PHE A 125 -6.21 -0.53 -2.01
CA PHE A 125 -6.53 -0.73 -3.42
C PHE A 125 -5.46 -1.47 -4.22
N LEU A 126 -4.16 -1.35 -3.88
CA LEU A 126 -3.12 -2.06 -4.63
C LEU A 126 -3.31 -3.59 -4.68
N PRO A 127 -3.60 -4.28 -3.56
CA PRO A 127 -3.88 -5.71 -3.61
C PRO A 127 -5.12 -6.07 -4.44
N VAL A 128 -6.15 -5.20 -4.40
CA VAL A 128 -7.37 -5.39 -5.20
C VAL A 128 -7.05 -5.25 -6.70
N LEU A 129 -6.29 -4.21 -7.07
CA LEU A 129 -5.87 -4.01 -8.47
C LEU A 129 -4.96 -5.11 -8.98
N ALA A 130 -4.08 -5.66 -8.12
CA ALA A 130 -3.28 -6.83 -8.47
C ALA A 130 -4.15 -8.06 -8.76
N GLY A 131 -5.21 -8.26 -7.97
CA GLY A 131 -6.19 -9.32 -8.21
C GLY A 131 -6.98 -9.10 -9.50
N LEU A 132 -7.48 -7.89 -9.71
CA LEU A 132 -8.22 -7.53 -10.94
C LEU A 132 -7.37 -7.67 -12.20
N SER A 133 -6.10 -7.27 -12.15
CA SER A 133 -5.19 -7.39 -13.29
C SER A 133 -4.98 -8.85 -13.69
N LYS A 134 -4.94 -9.76 -12.70
CA LYS A 134 -4.86 -11.20 -12.98
C LYS A 134 -6.14 -11.72 -13.65
N GLY A 135 -7.32 -11.34 -13.16
CA GLY A 135 -8.61 -11.75 -13.74
C GLY A 135 -8.83 -11.21 -15.14
N ALA A 136 -8.34 -10.00 -15.44
CA ALA A 136 -8.45 -9.33 -16.73
C ALA A 136 -7.30 -9.67 -17.69
N GLU A 137 -6.35 -10.52 -17.30
CA GLU A 137 -5.14 -10.85 -18.06
C GLU A 137 -4.27 -9.64 -18.44
N ILE A 138 -4.35 -8.55 -17.66
CA ILE A 138 -3.57 -7.32 -17.84
C ILE A 138 -2.31 -7.36 -16.98
N HIS A 139 -1.23 -6.77 -17.46
CA HIS A 139 0.00 -6.65 -16.68
C HIS A 139 -0.26 -5.82 -15.40
N PRO A 140 0.01 -6.33 -14.17
CA PRO A 140 -0.35 -5.65 -12.91
C PRO A 140 0.21 -4.24 -12.79
N PHE A 141 1.41 -4.00 -13.29
CA PHE A 141 2.03 -2.67 -13.23
C PHE A 141 1.27 -1.60 -14.02
N LEU A 142 0.49 -2.00 -15.02
CA LEU A 142 -0.37 -1.06 -15.76
C LEU A 142 -1.47 -0.44 -14.89
N LEU A 143 -1.91 -1.14 -13.85
CA LEU A 143 -2.93 -0.66 -12.93
C LEU A 143 -2.31 -0.15 -11.63
N MET A 144 -1.33 -0.88 -11.07
CA MET A 144 -0.79 -0.59 -9.74
C MET A 144 0.11 0.64 -9.71
N VAL A 145 0.97 0.84 -10.73
CA VAL A 145 1.89 1.98 -10.75
C VAL A 145 1.15 3.30 -10.90
N PRO A 146 0.26 3.48 -11.91
CA PRO A 146 -0.52 4.71 -12.02
C PRO A 146 -1.46 4.94 -10.84
N ALA A 147 -2.04 3.88 -10.27
CA ALA A 147 -2.87 3.98 -9.06
C ALA A 147 -2.09 4.51 -7.86
N THR A 148 -0.85 4.07 -7.67
CA THR A 148 0.02 4.55 -6.58
C THR A 148 0.36 6.04 -6.74
N ILE A 149 0.65 6.47 -7.96
CA ILE A 149 0.92 7.89 -8.25
C ILE A 149 -0.35 8.70 -8.05
N ALA A 150 -1.48 8.22 -8.55
CA ALA A 150 -2.80 8.86 -8.45
C ALA A 150 -3.25 9.03 -6.98
N ALA A 151 -3.00 8.03 -6.14
CA ALA A 151 -3.31 8.10 -4.71
C ALA A 151 -2.56 9.22 -3.97
N SER A 152 -1.49 9.76 -4.56
CA SER A 152 -0.75 10.91 -3.99
C SER A 152 -1.25 12.27 -4.51
N CYS A 153 -2.19 12.27 -5.45
CA CYS A 153 -2.73 13.48 -6.08
C CYS A 153 -4.07 13.88 -5.45
N ALA A 154 -4.02 14.39 -4.22
CA ALA A 154 -5.19 14.92 -3.51
C ALA A 154 -5.04 16.43 -3.35
N PHE A 155 -5.79 17.22 -4.12
CA PHE A 155 -5.67 18.68 -4.16
C PHE A 155 -6.92 19.44 -3.76
N MET A 156 -8.07 18.74 -3.59
CA MET A 156 -9.37 19.38 -3.36
C MET A 156 -9.66 19.63 -1.88
N LEU A 157 -9.42 18.62 -1.03
CA LEU A 157 -9.88 18.63 0.36
C LEU A 157 -8.72 18.70 1.36
N PRO A 158 -8.91 19.43 2.47
CA PRO A 158 -7.90 19.49 3.52
C PRO A 158 -7.68 18.15 4.23
N SER A 159 -8.66 17.25 4.18
CA SER A 159 -8.59 15.91 4.73
C SER A 159 -7.71 14.95 3.93
N GLY A 160 -7.49 15.22 2.64
CA GLY A 160 -6.73 14.34 1.74
C GLY A 160 -5.26 14.22 2.12
N THR A 161 -4.62 15.35 2.45
CA THR A 161 -3.18 15.35 2.82
C THR A 161 -2.86 16.38 3.89
N GLY A 162 -1.79 16.12 4.67
CA GLY A 162 -1.28 17.09 5.66
C GLY A 162 -0.92 18.47 5.07
N PRO A 163 -0.24 18.56 3.92
CA PRO A 163 0.01 19.84 3.24
C PRO A 163 -1.26 20.64 2.96
N ASN A 164 -2.34 20.01 2.50
CA ASN A 164 -3.61 20.69 2.25
C ASN A 164 -4.21 21.30 3.53
N ALA A 165 -4.15 20.55 4.62
CA ALA A 165 -4.59 21.04 5.92
C ALA A 165 -3.74 22.25 6.39
N SER A 166 -2.43 22.22 6.17
CA SER A 166 -1.52 23.31 6.51
C SER A 166 -1.79 24.57 5.69
N VAL A 167 -2.09 24.42 4.40
CA VAL A 167 -2.46 25.53 3.52
C VAL A 167 -3.77 26.16 3.99
N LEU A 168 -4.78 25.35 4.30
CA LEU A 168 -6.07 25.86 4.83
C LEU A 168 -5.88 26.58 6.17
N ALA A 169 -5.04 26.03 7.07
CA ALA A 169 -4.76 26.63 8.37
C ALA A 169 -4.08 28.02 8.28
N SER A 170 -3.50 28.37 7.13
CA SER A 170 -2.96 29.72 6.89
C SER A 170 -4.04 30.82 6.86
N GLY A 171 -5.32 30.45 6.75
CA GLY A 171 -6.46 31.36 6.67
C GLY A 171 -6.59 32.16 5.36
N LYS A 172 -5.67 31.91 4.40
CA LYS A 172 -5.65 32.63 3.11
C LYS A 172 -6.59 32.04 2.06
N LEU A 173 -7.04 30.81 2.26
CA LEU A 173 -7.93 30.08 1.34
C LEU A 173 -9.14 29.56 2.10
N SER A 174 -10.30 29.56 1.44
CA SER A 174 -11.49 28.88 1.93
C SER A 174 -11.60 27.46 1.32
N ILE A 175 -12.31 26.56 2.00
CA ILE A 175 -12.55 25.19 1.52
C ILE A 175 -13.16 25.18 0.10
N PRO A 176 -14.17 26.00 -0.22
CA PRO A 176 -14.73 26.04 -1.57
C PRO A 176 -13.74 26.49 -2.65
N GLN A 177 -12.87 27.44 -2.32
CA GLN A 177 -11.81 27.89 -3.24
C GLN A 177 -10.78 26.79 -3.50
N MET A 178 -10.34 26.09 -2.45
CA MET A 178 -9.43 24.96 -2.54
C MET A 178 -10.06 23.84 -3.38
N ALA A 179 -11.31 23.46 -3.12
CA ALA A 179 -12.01 22.42 -3.85
C ALA A 179 -12.17 22.76 -5.35
N LYS A 180 -12.50 24.00 -5.69
CA LYS A 180 -12.67 24.44 -7.08
C LYS A 180 -11.35 24.38 -7.87
N VAL A 181 -10.27 24.88 -7.31
CA VAL A 181 -8.94 24.85 -7.96
C VAL A 181 -8.40 23.41 -7.97
N GLY A 182 -8.53 22.70 -6.85
CA GLY A 182 -8.11 21.32 -6.71
C GLY A 182 -8.81 20.37 -7.67
N PHE A 183 -10.09 20.58 -7.97
CA PHE A 183 -10.80 19.80 -8.98
C PHE A 183 -10.12 19.90 -10.36
N GLY A 184 -9.78 21.13 -10.77
CA GLY A 184 -9.02 21.32 -12.02
C GLY A 184 -7.66 20.61 -12.00
N LEU A 185 -6.95 20.68 -10.87
CA LEU A 185 -5.67 19.98 -10.72
C LEU A 185 -5.84 18.46 -10.72
N ASN A 186 -6.89 17.93 -10.12
CA ASN A 186 -7.20 16.49 -10.15
C ASN A 186 -7.45 16.00 -11.59
N ILE A 187 -8.22 16.74 -12.38
CA ILE A 187 -8.45 16.38 -13.79
C ILE A 187 -7.14 16.44 -14.60
N LEU A 188 -6.32 17.46 -14.38
CA LEU A 188 -5.00 17.54 -15.00
C LEU A 188 -4.09 16.38 -14.57
N ALA A 189 -4.11 16.00 -13.28
CA ALA A 189 -3.36 14.86 -12.79
C ALA A 189 -3.81 13.55 -13.43
N VAL A 190 -5.12 13.33 -13.56
CA VAL A 190 -5.67 12.14 -14.24
C VAL A 190 -5.16 12.05 -15.68
N ALA A 191 -5.25 13.14 -16.44
CA ALA A 191 -4.76 13.18 -17.81
C ALA A 191 -3.25 12.95 -17.90
N PHE A 192 -2.49 13.67 -17.06
CA PHE A 192 -1.04 13.58 -17.03
C PHE A 192 -0.53 12.18 -16.65
N ILE A 193 -1.08 11.58 -15.59
CA ILE A 193 -0.69 10.24 -15.14
C ILE A 193 -1.01 9.21 -16.22
N THR A 194 -2.19 9.29 -16.81
CA THR A 194 -2.58 8.35 -17.89
C THR A 194 -1.63 8.44 -19.09
N ILE A 195 -1.28 9.65 -19.51
CA ILE A 195 -0.30 9.86 -20.60
C ILE A 195 1.08 9.34 -20.21
N LEU A 196 1.52 9.61 -18.98
CA LEU A 196 2.83 9.19 -18.46
C LEU A 196 2.99 7.66 -18.43
N VAL A 197 1.91 6.92 -18.17
CA VAL A 197 1.91 5.44 -18.28
C VAL A 197 2.35 5.01 -19.68
N TYR A 198 1.77 5.58 -20.70
CA TYR A 198 2.03 5.17 -22.09
C TYR A 198 3.36 5.69 -22.62
N LEU A 199 3.78 6.89 -22.25
CA LEU A 199 5.02 7.47 -22.73
C LEU A 199 6.27 6.99 -21.99
N ILE A 200 6.14 6.65 -20.72
CA ILE A 200 7.30 6.34 -19.86
C ILE A 200 7.20 4.94 -19.30
N ILE A 201 6.10 4.59 -18.60
CA ILE A 201 6.04 3.34 -17.84
C ILE A 201 6.09 2.13 -18.77
N LEU A 202 5.30 2.11 -19.82
CA LEU A 202 5.31 1.01 -20.80
C LEU A 202 6.69 0.80 -21.44
N PRO A 203 7.34 1.82 -22.03
CA PRO A 203 8.62 1.63 -22.68
C PRO A 203 9.76 1.30 -21.70
N VAL A 204 9.81 1.99 -20.55
CA VAL A 204 10.91 1.82 -19.58
C VAL A 204 10.90 0.44 -18.94
N PHE A 205 9.73 -0.07 -18.60
CA PHE A 205 9.61 -1.40 -17.99
C PHE A 205 9.43 -2.53 -19.02
N GLY A 206 9.37 -2.23 -20.32
CA GLY A 206 9.14 -3.23 -21.35
C GLY A 206 7.81 -3.97 -21.17
N ILE A 207 6.80 -3.28 -20.65
CA ILE A 207 5.50 -3.87 -20.36
C ILE A 207 4.71 -4.02 -21.65
N SER A 208 4.33 -5.26 -21.96
CA SER A 208 3.32 -5.55 -22.99
C SER A 208 1.91 -5.50 -22.38
N ASP A 209 0.90 -5.29 -23.22
CA ASP A 209 -0.51 -5.21 -22.78
C ASP A 209 -1.03 -6.50 -22.15
N SER A 210 -0.32 -7.63 -22.32
CA SER A 210 -0.70 -8.94 -21.78
C SER A 210 -0.04 -9.24 -20.43
N SER A 211 -0.68 -10.09 -19.65
CA SER A 211 -0.13 -10.58 -18.38
C SER A 211 1.18 -11.35 -18.60
N PRO A 212 2.22 -11.12 -17.78
CA PRO A 212 3.46 -11.87 -17.88
C PRO A 212 3.26 -13.33 -17.49
N LEU A 213 4.06 -14.23 -18.10
CA LEU A 213 3.96 -15.68 -17.91
C LEU A 213 4.06 -16.15 -16.45
N TRP A 214 4.70 -15.38 -15.58
CA TRP A 214 4.86 -15.71 -14.15
C TRP A 214 3.62 -15.42 -13.29
N ILE A 215 2.56 -14.83 -13.87
CA ILE A 215 1.27 -14.57 -13.19
C ILE A 215 0.22 -15.63 -13.56
N LYS A 216 0.46 -16.36 -14.65
CA LYS A 216 -0.45 -17.43 -15.13
C LYS A 216 -0.49 -18.64 -14.21
#